data_42f2e1f447d582271a593209ed700e8e
#
_entry.id   42f2e1f447d582271a593209ed700e8e
#
_cell.length_a   1.000
_cell.length_b   1.000
_cell.length_c   1.000
_cell.angle_alpha   90.00
_cell.angle_beta   90.00
_cell.angle_gamma   90.00
#
_symmetry.space_group_name_H-M   'P 1'
#
loop_
_entity.id
_entity.type
_entity.pdbx_description
1 polymer ?
#
loop_
_entity_poly.entity_id
_entity_poly.type
_entity_poly.pdbx_seq_one_letter_code
_entity_poly.pdbx_strand_id
1 'polypeptide(L)'
;MHIANKHFIVSGAASGLGAATAQMLVEAGAKVMLVDLNAQAVEAKARELGDNARFAVADISDEQAAQSAVDAAVSAFGSLHGLVNCAGIVGAEKVLGKQGPHGLASFTKVINVNLIGSFNLLRLAAAAMAEGAADESGERGVIINTASIAAYDGQIGQAAYAASKGAIASLTLP
;
A
#
# COMPACT_ATOMS: atom_id res chain seq x y z
N MET A 1 -9.77 15.04 -8.40
CA MET A 1 -10.70 13.87 -8.34
C MET A 1 -11.60 13.96 -7.11
N HIS A 2 -12.90 13.67 -7.22
CA HIS A 2 -13.83 13.51 -6.09
C HIS A 2 -13.83 12.05 -5.63
N ILE A 3 -13.90 11.79 -4.31
CA ILE A 3 -13.81 10.43 -3.74
C ILE A 3 -15.10 9.62 -3.95
N ALA A 4 -16.27 10.26 -3.84
CA ALA A 4 -17.56 9.59 -3.95
C ALA A 4 -17.70 8.80 -5.27
N ASN A 5 -18.19 7.56 -5.19
CA ASN A 5 -18.35 6.63 -6.30
C ASN A 5 -17.03 6.23 -7.00
N LYS A 6 -15.89 6.44 -6.39
CA LYS A 6 -14.59 5.97 -6.87
C LYS A 6 -14.17 4.67 -6.17
N HIS A 7 -13.26 3.94 -6.78
CA HIS A 7 -12.83 2.61 -6.34
C HIS A 7 -11.34 2.65 -5.99
N PHE A 8 -11.01 2.22 -4.78
CA PHE A 8 -9.65 2.30 -4.25
C PHE A 8 -9.14 0.94 -3.81
N ILE A 9 -7.84 0.75 -3.89
CA ILE A 9 -7.09 -0.27 -3.16
C ILE A 9 -6.34 0.42 -2.03
N VAL A 10 -6.38 -0.14 -0.82
CA VAL A 10 -5.57 0.28 0.32
C VAL A 10 -4.76 -0.91 0.81
N SER A 11 -3.44 -0.83 0.76
CA SER A 11 -2.56 -1.87 1.30
C SER A 11 -2.22 -1.61 2.77
N GLY A 12 -1.96 -2.69 3.54
CA GLY A 12 -1.78 -2.60 4.99
C GLY A 12 -3.08 -2.20 5.70
N ALA A 13 -4.21 -2.59 5.13
CA ALA A 13 -5.53 -2.08 5.52
C ALA A 13 -6.16 -2.79 6.74
N ALA A 14 -5.50 -3.82 7.29
CA ALA A 14 -5.99 -4.50 8.49
C ALA A 14 -5.84 -3.67 9.77
N SER A 15 -4.98 -2.66 9.80
CA SER A 15 -4.69 -1.87 11.01
C SER A 15 -4.13 -0.48 10.71
N GLY A 16 -3.97 0.33 11.77
CA GLY A 16 -3.24 1.59 11.74
C GLY A 16 -3.71 2.56 10.65
N LEU A 17 -2.76 3.16 9.93
CA LEU A 17 -3.03 4.16 8.89
C LEU A 17 -3.87 3.59 7.75
N GLY A 18 -3.59 2.35 7.31
CA GLY A 18 -4.35 1.71 6.23
C GLY A 18 -5.81 1.50 6.58
N ALA A 19 -6.10 0.99 7.79
CA ALA A 19 -7.47 0.81 8.26
C ALA A 19 -8.23 2.14 8.38
N ALA A 20 -7.58 3.18 8.94
CA ALA A 20 -8.17 4.51 9.06
C ALA A 20 -8.42 5.14 7.67
N THR A 21 -7.49 4.98 6.74
CA THR A 21 -7.65 5.44 5.35
C THR A 21 -8.80 4.74 4.65
N ALA A 22 -8.90 3.41 4.78
CA ALA A 22 -10.01 2.65 4.20
C ALA A 22 -11.36 3.11 4.74
N GLN A 23 -11.44 3.32 6.05
CA GLN A 23 -12.64 3.84 6.70
C GLN A 23 -13.03 5.22 6.17
N MET A 24 -12.11 6.15 6.14
CA MET A 24 -12.35 7.51 5.63
C MET A 24 -12.82 7.51 4.16
N LEU A 25 -12.24 6.66 3.32
CA LEU A 25 -12.66 6.53 1.93
C LEU A 25 -14.08 5.96 1.80
N VAL A 26 -14.43 4.94 2.60
CA VAL A 26 -15.79 4.38 2.63
C VAL A 26 -16.80 5.41 3.13
N GLU A 27 -16.50 6.14 4.19
CA GLU A 27 -17.33 7.23 4.73
C GLU A 27 -17.53 8.37 3.72
N ALA A 28 -16.53 8.61 2.85
CA ALA A 28 -16.63 9.56 1.74
C ALA A 28 -17.36 9.01 0.49
N GLY A 29 -17.93 7.80 0.57
CA GLY A 29 -18.72 7.19 -0.49
C GLY A 29 -17.92 6.43 -1.57
N ALA A 30 -16.67 6.09 -1.29
CA ALA A 30 -15.89 5.21 -2.15
C ALA A 30 -16.18 3.73 -1.89
N LYS A 31 -15.84 2.87 -2.87
CA LYS A 31 -15.67 1.43 -2.63
C LYS A 31 -14.19 1.11 -2.46
N VAL A 32 -13.86 0.26 -1.49
CA VAL A 32 -12.47 0.01 -1.10
C VAL A 32 -12.17 -1.49 -1.06
N MET A 33 -11.12 -1.89 -1.76
CA MET A 33 -10.49 -3.19 -1.61
C MET A 33 -9.37 -3.07 -0.57
N LEU A 34 -9.57 -3.70 0.58
CA LEU A 34 -8.59 -3.79 1.66
C LEU A 34 -7.61 -4.92 1.36
N VAL A 35 -6.32 -4.62 1.27
CA VAL A 35 -5.27 -5.60 1.02
C VAL A 35 -4.35 -5.70 2.23
N ASP A 36 -4.21 -6.90 2.78
CA ASP A 36 -3.30 -7.15 3.91
C ASP A 36 -2.84 -8.61 3.91
N LEU A 37 -1.71 -8.88 4.58
CA LEU A 37 -1.22 -10.24 4.78
C LEU A 37 -1.99 -10.96 5.91
N ASN A 38 -2.56 -10.23 6.86
CA ASN A 38 -3.33 -10.76 7.98
C ASN A 38 -4.77 -11.02 7.56
N ALA A 39 -5.06 -12.25 7.14
CA ALA A 39 -6.36 -12.67 6.64
C ALA A 39 -7.51 -12.37 7.62
N GLN A 40 -7.35 -12.75 8.89
CA GLN A 40 -8.41 -12.58 9.90
C GLN A 40 -8.71 -11.11 10.17
N ALA A 41 -7.67 -10.28 10.29
CA ALA A 41 -7.84 -8.88 10.60
C ALA A 41 -8.40 -8.06 9.43
N VAL A 42 -7.96 -8.35 8.18
CA VAL A 42 -8.47 -7.63 7.00
C VAL A 42 -9.91 -8.00 6.70
N GLU A 43 -10.30 -9.27 6.87
CA GLU A 43 -11.69 -9.72 6.74
C GLU A 43 -12.59 -9.05 7.78
N ALA A 44 -12.16 -9.03 9.06
CA ALA A 44 -12.91 -8.38 10.13
C ALA A 44 -13.11 -6.88 9.83
N LYS A 45 -12.06 -6.18 9.37
CA LYS A 45 -12.15 -4.77 9.02
C LYS A 45 -13.06 -4.52 7.82
N ALA A 46 -13.02 -5.37 6.80
CA ALA A 46 -13.92 -5.24 5.65
C ALA A 46 -15.39 -5.43 6.07
N ARG A 47 -15.68 -6.39 6.95
CA ARG A 47 -17.04 -6.59 7.50
C ARG A 47 -17.51 -5.39 8.33
N GLU A 48 -16.64 -4.81 9.15
CA GLU A 48 -16.93 -3.59 9.93
C GLU A 48 -17.31 -2.41 9.02
N LEU A 49 -16.62 -2.24 7.88
CA LEU A 49 -16.86 -1.16 6.92
C LEU A 49 -18.08 -1.38 6.00
N GLY A 50 -18.64 -2.61 5.97
CA GLY A 50 -19.90 -2.92 5.29
C GLY A 50 -19.77 -3.08 3.77
N ASP A 51 -20.89 -2.83 3.07
CA ASP A 51 -21.06 -3.21 1.66
C ASP A 51 -20.13 -2.50 0.66
N ASN A 52 -19.57 -1.37 1.03
CA ASN A 52 -18.60 -0.65 0.20
C ASN A 52 -17.16 -1.13 0.37
N ALA A 53 -16.93 -2.12 1.23
CA ALA A 53 -15.62 -2.71 1.45
C ALA A 53 -15.56 -4.16 0.96
N ARG A 54 -14.42 -4.54 0.40
CA ARG A 54 -14.04 -5.92 0.08
C ARG A 54 -12.62 -6.12 0.58
N PHE A 55 -12.17 -7.37 0.64
CA PHE A 55 -10.80 -7.64 1.05
C PHE A 55 -10.12 -8.65 0.12
N ALA A 56 -8.81 -8.58 0.09
CA ALA A 56 -7.93 -9.57 -0.51
C ALA A 56 -6.74 -9.83 0.43
N VAL A 57 -6.42 -11.10 0.63
CA VAL A 57 -5.26 -11.51 1.42
C VAL A 57 -4.07 -11.65 0.47
N ALA A 58 -3.06 -10.80 0.62
CA ALA A 58 -1.91 -10.81 -0.27
C ALA A 58 -0.62 -10.33 0.41
N ASP A 59 0.48 -11.03 0.13
CA ASP A 59 1.82 -10.47 0.28
C ASP A 59 2.09 -9.57 -0.93
N ILE A 60 2.14 -8.28 -0.72
CA ILE A 60 2.35 -7.32 -1.81
C ILE A 60 3.73 -7.42 -2.46
N SER A 61 4.70 -8.06 -1.80
CA SER A 61 6.03 -8.33 -2.36
C SER A 61 6.05 -9.53 -3.31
N ASP A 62 5.01 -10.35 -3.31
CA ASP A 62 4.79 -11.41 -4.28
C ASP A 62 4.02 -10.88 -5.50
N GLU A 63 4.57 -11.12 -6.69
CA GLU A 63 4.02 -10.58 -7.93
C GLU A 63 2.61 -11.11 -8.23
N GLN A 64 2.41 -12.41 -8.07
CA GLN A 64 1.14 -13.05 -8.40
C GLN A 64 0.05 -12.71 -7.38
N ALA A 65 0.40 -12.65 -6.09
CA ALA A 65 -0.53 -12.26 -5.04
C ALA A 65 -0.99 -10.80 -5.21
N ALA A 66 -0.06 -9.89 -5.53
CA ALA A 66 -0.40 -8.50 -5.81
C ALA A 66 -1.27 -8.34 -7.06
N GLN A 67 -0.97 -9.07 -8.15
CA GLN A 67 -1.81 -9.09 -9.35
C GLN A 67 -3.22 -9.57 -9.03
N SER A 68 -3.34 -10.69 -8.30
CA SER A 68 -4.64 -11.23 -7.90
C SER A 68 -5.47 -10.25 -7.07
N ALA A 69 -4.82 -9.46 -6.21
CA ALA A 69 -5.50 -8.43 -5.41
C ALA A 69 -6.03 -7.27 -6.28
N VAL A 70 -5.27 -6.85 -7.29
CA VAL A 70 -5.71 -5.82 -8.26
C VAL A 70 -6.85 -6.35 -9.12
N ASP A 71 -6.73 -7.58 -9.64
CA ASP A 71 -7.78 -8.22 -10.45
C ASP A 71 -9.09 -8.39 -9.66
N ALA A 72 -8.99 -8.76 -8.38
CA ALA A 72 -10.14 -8.86 -7.48
C ALA A 72 -10.83 -7.50 -7.30
N ALA A 73 -10.07 -6.40 -7.17
CA ALA A 73 -10.63 -5.06 -7.06
C ALA A 73 -11.36 -4.64 -8.35
N VAL A 74 -10.74 -4.86 -9.51
CA VAL A 74 -11.35 -4.55 -10.82
C VAL A 74 -12.59 -5.41 -11.05
N SER A 75 -12.53 -6.71 -10.76
CA SER A 75 -13.67 -7.62 -10.87
C SER A 75 -14.85 -7.22 -9.98
N ALA A 76 -14.56 -6.82 -8.73
CA ALA A 76 -15.60 -6.45 -7.76
C ALA A 76 -16.26 -5.09 -8.05
N PHE A 77 -15.52 -4.14 -8.61
CA PHE A 77 -15.96 -2.75 -8.73
C PHE A 77 -16.10 -2.26 -10.18
N GLY A 78 -15.59 -3.02 -11.15
CA GLY A 78 -15.64 -2.67 -12.58
C GLY A 78 -14.51 -1.76 -13.06
N SER A 79 -13.84 -1.03 -12.17
CA SER A 79 -12.74 -0.11 -12.49
C SER A 79 -11.91 0.19 -11.25
N LEU A 80 -10.71 0.77 -11.43
CA LEU A 80 -9.85 1.25 -10.35
C LEU A 80 -9.54 2.73 -10.56
N HIS A 81 -9.59 3.53 -9.49
CA HIS A 81 -9.35 4.97 -9.54
C HIS A 81 -8.29 5.43 -8.54
N GLY A 82 -7.93 4.60 -7.58
CA GLY A 82 -6.92 4.99 -6.61
C GLY A 82 -6.22 3.83 -5.92
N LEU A 83 -4.97 4.06 -5.55
CA LEU A 83 -4.18 3.18 -4.70
C LEU A 83 -3.60 4.00 -3.55
N VAL A 84 -3.74 3.50 -2.32
CA VAL A 84 -3.04 4.04 -1.15
C VAL A 84 -2.12 2.95 -0.58
N ASN A 85 -0.83 3.13 -0.73
CA ASN A 85 0.20 2.25 -0.21
C ASN A 85 0.49 2.58 1.26
N CYS A 86 -0.15 1.84 2.19
CA CYS A 86 0.09 1.94 3.63
C CYS A 86 0.86 0.74 4.21
N ALA A 87 0.96 -0.37 3.47
CA ALA A 87 1.71 -1.53 3.93
C ALA A 87 3.17 -1.20 4.17
N GLY A 88 3.69 -1.65 5.30
CA GLY A 88 5.10 -1.45 5.63
C GLY A 88 5.45 -2.01 7.00
N ILE A 89 6.72 -2.31 7.16
CA ILE A 89 7.30 -2.79 8.42
C ILE A 89 8.46 -1.90 8.84
N VAL A 90 8.71 -1.85 10.13
CA VAL A 90 9.88 -1.17 10.72
C VAL A 90 10.87 -2.25 11.17
N GLY A 91 12.11 -2.17 10.73
CA GLY A 91 13.23 -2.94 11.28
C GLY A 91 14.06 -2.04 12.21
N ALA A 92 14.20 -2.40 13.47
CA ALA A 92 15.01 -1.66 14.44
C ALA A 92 16.32 -2.41 14.72
N GLU A 93 17.35 -2.16 13.90
CA GLU A 93 18.65 -2.81 14.01
C GLU A 93 19.78 -1.84 13.65
N LYS A 94 20.79 -1.70 14.52
CA LYS A 94 21.94 -0.82 14.26
C LYS A 94 22.84 -1.40 13.17
N VAL A 95 23.45 -0.55 12.35
CA VAL A 95 24.45 -0.97 11.34
C VAL A 95 25.60 -1.77 12.00
N LEU A 96 26.00 -1.33 13.20
CA LEU A 96 26.88 -2.10 14.08
C LEU A 96 26.28 -2.14 15.48
N GLY A 97 25.78 -3.31 15.87
CA GLY A 97 25.20 -3.57 17.18
C GLY A 97 26.16 -4.32 18.10
N LYS A 98 25.70 -4.62 19.32
CA LYS A 98 26.50 -5.42 20.28
C LYS A 98 26.78 -6.85 19.83
N GLN A 99 25.94 -7.40 18.96
CA GLN A 99 26.05 -8.78 18.45
C GLN A 99 26.75 -8.86 17.09
N GLY A 100 27.21 -7.73 16.54
CA GLY A 100 27.89 -7.66 15.26
C GLY A 100 27.19 -6.70 14.26
N PRO A 101 27.51 -6.83 12.97
CA PRO A 101 26.93 -6.01 11.92
C PRO A 101 25.45 -6.35 11.69
N HIS A 102 24.70 -5.35 11.16
CA HIS A 102 23.31 -5.50 10.76
C HIS A 102 23.08 -6.71 9.87
N GLY A 103 22.10 -7.54 10.20
CA GLY A 103 21.76 -8.71 9.41
C GLY A 103 21.24 -8.33 8.02
N LEU A 104 21.90 -8.81 6.96
CA LEU A 104 21.48 -8.48 5.58
C LEU A 104 20.06 -9.00 5.29
N ALA A 105 19.66 -10.12 5.87
CA ALA A 105 18.30 -10.67 5.72
C ALA A 105 17.22 -9.75 6.30
N SER A 106 17.47 -9.14 7.47
CA SER A 106 16.52 -8.18 8.06
C SER A 106 16.42 -6.89 7.23
N PHE A 107 17.54 -6.39 6.72
CA PHE A 107 17.56 -5.26 5.79
C PHE A 107 16.72 -5.56 4.54
N THR A 108 17.03 -6.69 3.87
CA THR A 108 16.34 -7.12 2.65
C THR A 108 14.84 -7.29 2.88
N LYS A 109 14.41 -7.84 4.02
CA LYS A 109 13.01 -7.99 4.36
C LYS A 109 12.27 -6.64 4.39
N VAL A 110 12.88 -5.60 5.00
CA VAL A 110 12.28 -4.26 5.05
C VAL A 110 12.19 -3.65 3.65
N ILE A 111 13.23 -3.79 2.84
CA ILE A 111 13.23 -3.30 1.44
C ILE A 111 12.16 -4.02 0.62
N ASN A 112 12.08 -5.34 0.73
CA ASN A 112 11.10 -6.12 -0.04
C ASN A 112 9.66 -5.70 0.27
N VAL A 113 9.30 -5.56 1.55
CA VAL A 113 7.93 -5.17 1.91
C VAL A 113 7.67 -3.70 1.56
N ASN A 114 8.52 -2.80 2.05
CA ASN A 114 8.22 -1.37 2.00
C ASN A 114 8.41 -0.76 0.61
N LEU A 115 9.43 -1.21 -0.14
CA LEU A 115 9.76 -0.65 -1.45
C LEU A 115 9.26 -1.53 -2.59
N ILE A 116 9.71 -2.78 -2.64
CA ILE A 116 9.37 -3.67 -3.76
C ILE A 116 7.86 -3.95 -3.76
N GLY A 117 7.27 -4.24 -2.60
CA GLY A 117 5.83 -4.47 -2.49
C GLY A 117 4.98 -3.25 -2.85
N SER A 118 5.37 -2.06 -2.39
CA SER A 118 4.67 -0.82 -2.76
C SER A 118 4.78 -0.53 -4.26
N PHE A 119 5.97 -0.70 -4.85
CA PHE A 119 6.18 -0.54 -6.29
C PHE A 119 5.41 -1.59 -7.11
N ASN A 120 5.35 -2.83 -6.61
CA ASN A 120 4.62 -3.90 -7.27
C ASN A 120 3.12 -3.57 -7.37
N LEU A 121 2.48 -3.16 -6.28
CA LEU A 121 1.08 -2.69 -6.35
C LEU A 121 0.93 -1.44 -7.21
N LEU A 122 1.87 -0.49 -7.11
CA LEU A 122 1.84 0.76 -7.86
C LEU A 122 1.78 0.50 -9.38
N ARG A 123 2.72 -0.30 -9.92
CA ARG A 123 2.77 -0.60 -11.35
C ARG A 123 1.53 -1.32 -11.86
N LEU A 124 0.99 -2.27 -11.05
CA LEU A 124 -0.20 -3.04 -11.40
C LEU A 124 -1.48 -2.19 -11.34
N ALA A 125 -1.61 -1.38 -10.30
CA ALA A 125 -2.73 -0.44 -10.17
C ALA A 125 -2.70 0.63 -11.26
N ALA A 126 -1.52 1.16 -11.60
CA ALA A 126 -1.36 2.13 -12.68
C ALA A 126 -1.81 1.53 -14.04
N ALA A 127 -1.43 0.29 -14.33
CA ALA A 127 -1.89 -0.43 -15.53
C ALA A 127 -3.42 -0.57 -15.55
N ALA A 128 -4.04 -0.99 -14.43
CA ALA A 128 -5.49 -1.12 -14.33
C ALA A 128 -6.22 0.23 -14.46
N MET A 129 -5.68 1.31 -13.90
CA MET A 129 -6.24 2.67 -14.04
C MET A 129 -6.13 3.19 -15.47
N ALA A 130 -5.05 2.85 -16.19
CA ALA A 130 -4.82 3.28 -17.57
C ALA A 130 -5.91 2.79 -18.54
N GLU A 131 -6.50 1.63 -18.27
CA GLU A 131 -7.63 1.07 -19.04
C GLU A 131 -8.97 1.80 -18.76
N GLY A 132 -9.04 2.57 -17.68
CA GLY A 132 -10.23 3.33 -17.31
C GLY A 132 -10.44 4.59 -18.14
N ALA A 133 -11.67 5.09 -18.14
CA ALA A 133 -11.98 6.38 -18.73
C ALA A 133 -11.38 7.52 -17.91
N ALA A 134 -10.80 8.53 -18.60
CA ALA A 134 -10.38 9.75 -17.95
C ALA A 134 -11.60 10.56 -17.49
N ASP A 135 -11.47 11.28 -16.38
CA ASP A 135 -12.47 12.25 -15.95
C ASP A 135 -12.38 13.57 -16.74
N GLU A 136 -13.21 14.56 -16.38
CA GLU A 136 -13.25 15.86 -17.05
C GLU A 136 -11.92 16.63 -17.00
N SER A 137 -11.05 16.31 -16.02
CA SER A 137 -9.71 16.89 -15.87
C SER A 137 -8.63 16.09 -16.62
N GLY A 138 -9.00 14.99 -17.29
CA GLY A 138 -8.06 14.08 -17.96
C GLY A 138 -7.42 13.06 -17.01
N GLU A 139 -7.84 12.99 -15.75
CA GLU A 139 -7.29 12.08 -14.74
C GLU A 139 -7.97 10.70 -14.81
N ARG A 140 -7.17 9.61 -14.73
CA ARG A 140 -7.68 8.24 -14.64
C ARG A 140 -7.60 7.67 -13.23
N GLY A 141 -6.79 8.27 -12.37
CA GLY A 141 -6.63 7.82 -11.00
C GLY A 141 -5.52 8.54 -10.25
N VAL A 142 -5.34 8.15 -9.00
CA VAL A 142 -4.30 8.70 -8.12
C VAL A 142 -3.60 7.58 -7.36
N ILE A 143 -2.30 7.70 -7.18
CA ILE A 143 -1.50 6.81 -6.35
C ILE A 143 -0.91 7.62 -5.20
N ILE A 144 -1.15 7.16 -3.98
CA ILE A 144 -0.63 7.79 -2.76
C ILE A 144 0.32 6.80 -2.08
N ASN A 145 1.56 7.23 -1.90
CA ASN A 145 2.57 6.42 -1.21
C ASN A 145 2.86 6.98 0.19
N THR A 146 2.87 6.12 1.19
CA THR A 146 3.23 6.49 2.56
C THR A 146 4.74 6.50 2.72
N ALA A 147 5.36 7.67 2.62
CA ALA A 147 6.76 7.92 2.97
C ALA A 147 6.93 8.03 4.51
N SER A 148 7.97 8.68 4.97
CA SER A 148 8.24 8.94 6.38
C SER A 148 9.21 10.11 6.52
N ILE A 149 9.21 10.78 7.68
CA ILE A 149 10.29 11.71 8.05
C ILE A 149 11.65 11.01 8.02
N ALA A 150 11.69 9.70 8.29
CA ALA A 150 12.92 8.90 8.22
C ALA A 150 13.54 8.85 6.80
N ALA A 151 12.83 9.28 5.77
CA ALA A 151 13.40 9.47 4.43
C ALA A 151 14.47 10.57 4.38
N TYR A 152 14.38 11.53 5.29
CA TYR A 152 15.23 12.72 5.35
C TYR A 152 15.99 12.83 6.67
N ASP A 153 15.39 12.38 7.77
CA ASP A 153 15.93 12.46 9.13
C ASP A 153 15.80 11.09 9.82
N GLY A 154 16.67 10.17 9.40
CA GLY A 154 16.69 8.79 9.88
C GLY A 154 17.28 8.66 11.28
N GLN A 155 16.67 7.81 12.11
CA GLN A 155 17.14 7.53 13.47
C GLN A 155 18.14 6.37 13.49
N ILE A 156 18.98 6.33 14.55
CA ILE A 156 19.86 5.18 14.82
C ILE A 156 19.02 3.90 14.91
N GLY A 157 19.42 2.87 14.18
CA GLY A 157 18.71 1.59 14.10
C GLY A 157 17.65 1.52 13.00
N GLN A 158 17.47 2.55 12.20
CA GLN A 158 16.46 2.58 11.14
C GLN A 158 17.06 2.58 9.72
N ALA A 159 18.29 2.09 9.52
CA ALA A 159 18.96 2.15 8.22
C ALA A 159 18.09 1.55 7.07
N ALA A 160 17.55 0.34 7.27
CA ALA A 160 16.69 -0.30 6.27
C ALA A 160 15.38 0.47 6.06
N TYR A 161 14.75 0.92 7.14
CA TYR A 161 13.50 1.68 7.07
C TYR A 161 13.70 3.03 6.39
N ALA A 162 14.71 3.79 6.79
CA ALA A 162 15.05 5.07 6.19
C ALA A 162 15.37 4.93 4.68
N ALA A 163 16.17 3.92 4.31
CA ALA A 163 16.45 3.61 2.91
C ALA A 163 15.17 3.31 2.11
N SER A 164 14.28 2.47 2.66
CA SER A 164 13.00 2.15 2.01
C SER A 164 12.11 3.38 1.82
N LYS A 165 12.00 4.24 2.85
CA LYS A 165 11.13 5.43 2.80
C LYS A 165 11.73 6.56 1.98
N GLY A 166 13.07 6.66 1.92
CA GLY A 166 13.77 7.54 0.98
C GLY A 166 13.53 7.15 -0.47
N ALA A 167 13.60 5.84 -0.77
CA ALA A 167 13.27 5.33 -2.09
C ALA A 167 11.81 5.59 -2.47
N ILE A 168 10.84 5.39 -1.55
CA ILE A 168 9.42 5.71 -1.77
C ILE A 168 9.22 7.20 -2.08
N ALA A 169 9.88 8.10 -1.35
CA ALA A 169 9.81 9.53 -1.64
C ALA A 169 10.36 9.85 -3.05
N SER A 170 11.50 9.26 -3.41
CA SER A 170 12.16 9.50 -4.69
C SER A 170 11.40 8.94 -5.89
N LEU A 171 10.75 7.77 -5.76
CA LEU A 171 10.01 7.15 -6.87
C LEU A 171 8.65 7.80 -7.16
N THR A 172 8.19 8.73 -6.32
CA THR A 172 6.84 9.29 -6.45
C THR A 172 6.68 10.21 -7.67
N LEU A 173 7.75 10.88 -8.11
CA LEU A 173 7.70 11.74 -9.29
C LEU A 173 7.86 11.01 -10.63
N PRO A 174 8.79 10.03 -10.81
CA PRO A 174 8.89 9.28 -12.06
C PRO A 174 7.68 8.43 -12.35
#